data_d33a794b338e11a5f7d1b1484073e760
#
_entry.id   d33a794b338e11a5f7d1b1484073e760
#
_cell.length_a   1.000
_cell.length_b   1.000
_cell.length_c   1.000
_cell.angle_alpha   90.00
_cell.angle_beta   90.00
_cell.angle_gamma   90.00
#
_symmetry.space_group_name_H-M   'P 1'
#
loop_
_entity.id
_entity.type
_entity.pdbx_description
1 polymer ?
#
loop_
_entity_poly.entity_id
_entity_poly.type
_entity_poly.pdbx_seq_one_letter_code
_entity_poly.pdbx_strand_id
1 'polypeptide(L)'
;MIQHLVINGGGPTGWMTYGAVKHLLEKEFIHLDNIKSIYGTSAGAILGAIFLLKHEWKTLDDYFLKRPWDKVFKVEPNNFFEIYYKKGLFQFSMVEEILIPLMTAKDLSKDITLKEFYENTKIDFHCFTVEINSFEKVDLNHKTHPDLSLIKALEMTSAVPILFSPVIDGDKCYIDGGLLDNYPVNECLKNEKCDETEMLGIRNRWNTSDVIINNEMNFFQYLQSSIGQIVKFIQKGNIAKSIRYELKCLCNNDLSDHTKWLEYMTDEDKRKELINEGKRYAELFINYEEELGRQSAI
;
A
#
# COMPACT_ATOMS: atom_id res chain seq x y z
N MET A 1 -2.83 23.13 6.02
CA MET A 1 -2.38 22.07 6.99
C MET A 1 -2.87 20.73 6.44
N ILE A 2 -1.99 19.75 6.32
CA ILE A 2 -2.36 18.41 5.81
C ILE A 2 -3.24 17.67 6.81
N GLN A 3 -4.40 17.19 6.35
CA GLN A 3 -5.41 16.49 7.13
C GLN A 3 -5.74 15.11 6.55
N HIS A 4 -5.41 14.87 5.27
CA HIS A 4 -5.75 13.64 4.56
C HIS A 4 -4.51 13.07 3.88
N LEU A 5 -4.24 11.78 4.10
CA LEU A 5 -3.16 11.05 3.43
C LEU A 5 -3.74 10.10 2.39
N VAL A 6 -3.16 10.12 1.20
CA VAL A 6 -3.48 9.14 0.14
C VAL A 6 -2.22 8.38 -0.22
N ILE A 7 -2.25 7.08 -0.04
CA ILE A 7 -1.08 6.21 -0.19
C ILE A 7 -1.38 5.14 -1.24
N ASN A 8 -0.60 5.14 -2.34
CA ASN A 8 -0.79 4.14 -3.37
C ASN A 8 -0.27 2.76 -2.97
N GLY A 9 -0.79 1.74 -3.64
CA GLY A 9 -0.27 0.38 -3.56
C GLY A 9 1.03 0.21 -4.35
N GLY A 10 1.76 -0.88 -4.08
CA GLY A 10 2.99 -1.15 -4.82
C GLY A 10 3.87 -2.27 -4.26
N GLY A 11 3.34 -3.16 -3.43
CA GLY A 11 4.11 -4.26 -2.85
C GLY A 11 5.37 -3.78 -2.15
N PRO A 12 6.58 -4.25 -2.54
CA PRO A 12 7.84 -3.86 -1.89
C PRO A 12 8.17 -2.37 -1.93
N THR A 13 7.58 -1.59 -2.86
CA THR A 13 7.76 -0.12 -2.84
C THR A 13 7.15 0.54 -1.61
N GLY A 14 6.37 -0.19 -0.83
CA GLY A 14 5.93 0.21 0.50
C GLY A 14 7.09 0.62 1.41
N TRP A 15 8.28 0.03 1.25
CA TRP A 15 9.47 0.45 2.00
C TRP A 15 9.91 1.88 1.66
N MET A 16 9.78 2.30 0.40
CA MET A 16 10.00 3.70 0.01
C MET A 16 8.94 4.61 0.65
N THR A 17 7.68 4.20 0.60
CA THR A 17 6.59 4.93 1.25
C THR A 17 6.82 5.07 2.75
N TYR A 18 7.26 4.01 3.43
CA TYR A 18 7.61 4.06 4.85
C TYR A 18 8.71 5.08 5.13
N GLY A 19 9.81 5.03 4.38
CA GLY A 19 10.93 5.96 4.53
C GLY A 19 10.53 7.41 4.27
N ALA A 20 9.67 7.63 3.26
CA ALA A 20 9.16 8.95 2.91
C ALA A 20 8.25 9.53 4.00
N VAL A 21 7.24 8.78 4.47
CA VAL A 21 6.32 9.23 5.53
C VAL A 21 7.07 9.50 6.82
N LYS A 22 7.97 8.60 7.22
CA LYS A 22 8.81 8.80 8.40
C LYS A 22 9.56 10.11 8.32
N HIS A 23 10.22 10.40 7.19
CA HIS A 23 11.01 11.62 7.02
C HIS A 23 10.14 12.89 7.03
N LEU A 24 8.97 12.85 6.40
CA LEU A 24 8.00 13.97 6.44
C LEU A 24 7.54 14.28 7.86
N LEU A 25 7.37 13.26 8.71
CA LEU A 25 7.01 13.43 10.12
C LEU A 25 8.19 13.90 10.97
N GLU A 26 9.40 13.37 10.75
CA GLU A 26 10.63 13.83 11.42
C GLU A 26 10.96 15.30 11.11
N LYS A 27 10.61 15.77 9.91
CA LYS A 27 10.78 17.17 9.47
C LYS A 27 9.57 18.06 9.75
N GLU A 28 8.59 17.54 10.47
CA GLU A 28 7.35 18.28 10.84
C GLU A 28 6.57 18.84 9.64
N PHE A 29 6.78 18.31 8.43
CA PHE A 29 5.97 18.65 7.25
C PHE A 29 4.53 18.18 7.40
N ILE A 30 4.33 17.07 8.07
CA ILE A 30 3.02 16.53 8.48
C ILE A 30 3.06 16.13 9.96
N HIS A 31 1.89 16.12 10.60
CA HIS A 31 1.72 15.65 11.98
C HIS A 31 0.57 14.65 12.01
N LEU A 32 0.79 13.44 12.55
CA LEU A 32 -0.25 12.40 12.63
C LEU A 32 -1.48 12.84 13.41
N ASP A 33 -1.32 13.73 14.38
CA ASP A 33 -2.43 14.25 15.18
C ASP A 33 -3.35 15.20 14.39
N ASN A 34 -2.88 15.74 13.26
CA ASN A 34 -3.68 16.55 12.36
C ASN A 34 -4.42 15.73 11.30
N ILE A 35 -4.05 14.44 11.15
CA ILE A 35 -4.64 13.57 10.14
C ILE A 35 -6.04 13.15 10.57
N LYS A 36 -7.00 13.36 9.70
CA LYS A 36 -8.41 12.99 9.86
C LYS A 36 -8.75 11.73 9.11
N SER A 37 -8.09 11.49 7.97
CA SER A 37 -8.33 10.28 7.17
C SER A 37 -7.09 9.79 6.46
N ILE A 38 -7.05 8.47 6.21
CA ILE A 38 -6.04 7.79 5.38
C ILE A 38 -6.77 6.94 4.35
N TYR A 39 -6.41 7.15 3.08
CA TYR A 39 -6.90 6.42 1.92
C TYR A 39 -5.77 5.60 1.33
N GLY A 40 -5.91 4.30 1.30
CA GLY A 40 -4.85 3.42 0.82
C GLY A 40 -5.34 2.24 -0.01
N THR A 41 -4.45 1.71 -0.84
CA THR A 41 -4.67 0.48 -1.59
C THR A 41 -3.49 -0.46 -1.35
N SER A 42 -3.76 -1.77 -1.14
CA SER A 42 -2.71 -2.79 -1.04
C SER A 42 -1.66 -2.44 0.05
N ALA A 43 -0.38 -2.48 -0.29
CA ALA A 43 0.72 -2.09 0.61
C ALA A 43 0.53 -0.69 1.23
N GLY A 44 -0.10 0.23 0.49
CA GLY A 44 -0.42 1.58 0.99
C GLY A 44 -1.44 1.56 2.12
N ALA A 45 -2.45 0.68 2.04
CA ALA A 45 -3.41 0.48 3.10
C ALA A 45 -2.77 -0.18 4.34
N ILE A 46 -1.92 -1.20 4.13
CA ILE A 46 -1.19 -1.85 5.22
C ILE A 46 -0.34 -0.83 5.99
N LEU A 47 0.42 0.00 5.28
CA LEU A 47 1.23 1.05 5.90
C LEU A 47 0.37 2.12 6.58
N GLY A 48 -0.75 2.51 5.96
CA GLY A 48 -1.71 3.43 6.57
C GLY A 48 -2.20 2.91 7.92
N ALA A 49 -2.60 1.64 8.00
CA ALA A 49 -2.99 1.01 9.26
C ALA A 49 -1.85 0.99 10.29
N ILE A 50 -0.62 0.68 9.87
CA ILE A 50 0.57 0.67 10.74
C ILE A 50 0.87 2.07 11.30
N PHE A 51 0.77 3.13 10.49
CA PHE A 51 0.97 4.50 10.96
C PHE A 51 -0.07 4.91 12.01
N LEU A 52 -1.32 4.42 11.85
CA LEU A 52 -2.39 4.66 12.82
C LEU A 52 -2.18 3.97 14.17
N LEU A 53 -1.35 2.93 14.23
CA LEU A 53 -0.94 2.31 15.49
C LEU A 53 0.03 3.19 16.31
N LYS A 54 0.58 4.26 15.73
CA LYS A 54 1.44 5.25 16.41
C LYS A 54 2.56 4.60 17.24
N HIS A 55 3.28 3.64 16.65
CA HIS A 55 4.50 3.11 17.24
C HIS A 55 5.63 4.14 17.14
N GLU A 56 6.58 4.05 18.08
CA GLU A 56 7.83 4.80 17.96
C GLU A 56 8.60 4.36 16.71
N TRP A 57 9.19 5.30 16.00
CA TRP A 57 9.94 5.06 14.76
C TRP A 57 11.07 4.05 14.94
N LYS A 58 11.76 4.11 16.08
CA LYS A 58 12.80 3.14 16.39
C LYS A 58 12.25 1.71 16.45
N THR A 59 11.06 1.52 17.03
CA THR A 59 10.40 0.21 17.09
C THR A 59 10.04 -0.28 15.70
N LEU A 60 9.49 0.59 14.86
CA LEU A 60 9.16 0.24 13.47
C LEU A 60 10.42 -0.05 12.62
N ASP A 61 11.50 0.74 12.78
CA ASP A 61 12.75 0.48 12.09
C ASP A 61 13.33 -0.89 12.47
N ASP A 62 13.39 -1.19 13.77
CA ASP A 62 13.86 -2.49 14.25
C ASP A 62 12.97 -3.62 13.75
N TYR A 63 11.66 -3.43 13.76
CA TYR A 63 10.70 -4.40 13.25
C TYR A 63 10.88 -4.66 11.76
N PHE A 64 10.94 -3.61 10.95
CA PHE A 64 11.02 -3.75 9.50
C PHE A 64 12.39 -4.21 8.99
N LEU A 65 13.47 -3.84 9.67
CA LEU A 65 14.81 -4.19 9.24
C LEU A 65 15.30 -5.53 9.85
N LYS A 66 15.09 -5.74 11.15
CA LYS A 66 15.75 -6.84 11.87
C LYS A 66 14.91 -8.12 11.97
N ARG A 67 13.59 -8.05 11.70
CA ARG A 67 12.76 -9.25 11.68
C ARG A 67 13.22 -10.19 10.57
N PRO A 68 13.29 -11.51 10.82
CA PRO A 68 13.64 -12.50 9.82
C PRO A 68 12.49 -12.71 8.82
N TRP A 69 12.35 -11.79 7.88
CA TRP A 69 11.29 -11.79 6.88
C TRP A 69 11.36 -12.96 5.91
N ASP A 70 12.54 -13.56 5.74
CA ASP A 70 12.75 -14.80 5.00
C ASP A 70 11.94 -15.98 5.56
N LYS A 71 11.62 -15.96 6.86
CA LYS A 71 10.74 -16.94 7.50
C LYS A 71 9.25 -16.66 7.29
N VAL A 72 8.89 -15.38 7.12
CA VAL A 72 7.51 -14.95 6.85
C VAL A 72 7.16 -15.15 5.37
N PHE A 73 8.07 -14.76 4.47
CA PHE A 73 7.90 -14.85 3.02
C PHE A 73 8.53 -16.13 2.45
N LYS A 74 8.30 -17.27 3.10
CA LYS A 74 8.87 -18.55 2.68
C LYS A 74 8.07 -19.15 1.53
N VAL A 75 8.75 -19.43 0.41
CA VAL A 75 8.20 -20.21 -0.70
C VAL A 75 8.77 -21.63 -0.63
N GLU A 76 7.92 -22.63 -0.46
CA GLU A 76 8.31 -24.03 -0.51
C GLU A 76 8.00 -24.62 -1.89
N PRO A 77 8.79 -25.60 -2.38
CA PRO A 77 8.52 -26.23 -3.69
C PRO A 77 7.11 -26.82 -3.81
N ASN A 78 6.55 -27.30 -2.70
CA ASN A 78 5.18 -27.83 -2.66
C ASN A 78 4.11 -26.75 -2.89
N ASN A 79 4.43 -25.46 -2.65
CA ASN A 79 3.50 -24.37 -2.84
C ASN A 79 3.06 -24.23 -4.31
N PHE A 80 3.89 -24.68 -5.28
CA PHE A 80 3.51 -24.67 -6.69
C PHE A 80 2.30 -25.55 -7.01
N PHE A 81 2.15 -26.70 -6.33
CA PHE A 81 0.96 -27.53 -6.47
C PHE A 81 -0.24 -26.95 -5.72
N GLU A 82 0.01 -26.25 -4.61
CA GLU A 82 -1.03 -25.59 -3.83
C GLU A 82 -1.65 -24.39 -4.54
N ILE A 83 -0.89 -23.68 -5.42
CA ILE A 83 -1.40 -22.55 -6.24
C ILE A 83 -2.69 -22.94 -6.95
N TYR A 84 -2.75 -24.17 -7.50
CA TYR A 84 -3.93 -24.64 -8.22
C TYR A 84 -5.19 -24.67 -7.35
N TYR A 85 -5.06 -25.05 -6.09
CA TYR A 85 -6.19 -25.12 -5.16
C TYR A 85 -6.43 -23.81 -4.42
N LYS A 86 -5.36 -23.15 -3.99
CA LYS A 86 -5.40 -21.93 -3.19
C LYS A 86 -5.52 -20.65 -4.03
N LYS A 87 -5.36 -20.74 -5.35
CA LYS A 87 -5.45 -19.64 -6.32
C LYS A 87 -4.42 -18.54 -6.11
N GLY A 88 -3.33 -18.80 -5.37
CA GLY A 88 -2.25 -17.87 -5.07
C GLY A 88 -1.01 -18.57 -4.54
N LEU A 89 0.15 -17.94 -4.76
CA LEU A 89 1.45 -18.44 -4.30
C LEU A 89 1.59 -18.30 -2.77
N PHE A 90 1.13 -17.17 -2.25
CA PHE A 90 1.15 -16.84 -0.83
C PHE A 90 -0.26 -16.88 -0.23
N GLN A 91 -0.34 -17.29 1.02
CA GLN A 91 -1.58 -17.25 1.80
C GLN A 91 -1.66 -15.93 2.57
N PHE A 92 -2.88 -15.57 3.01
CA PHE A 92 -3.14 -14.34 3.77
C PHE A 92 -2.51 -14.28 5.15
N SER A 93 -2.05 -15.42 5.70
CA SER A 93 -1.26 -15.42 6.93
C SER A 93 -0.10 -14.41 6.94
N MET A 94 0.33 -13.91 5.77
CA MET A 94 1.35 -12.86 5.68
C MET A 94 0.88 -11.51 6.23
N VAL A 95 -0.37 -11.11 5.95
CA VAL A 95 -0.92 -9.85 6.52
C VAL A 95 -1.04 -9.97 8.03
N GLU A 96 -1.52 -11.12 8.51
CA GLU A 96 -1.55 -11.45 9.94
C GLU A 96 -0.15 -11.39 10.55
N GLU A 97 0.83 -12.03 9.93
CA GLU A 97 2.22 -12.04 10.39
C GLU A 97 2.82 -10.62 10.44
N ILE A 98 2.47 -9.74 9.50
CA ILE A 98 2.94 -8.35 9.50
C ILE A 98 2.27 -7.52 10.61
N LEU A 99 0.98 -7.71 10.86
CA LEU A 99 0.20 -6.79 11.69
C LEU A 99 0.04 -7.25 13.13
N ILE A 100 -0.20 -8.54 13.38
CA ILE A 100 -0.51 -9.04 14.73
C ILE A 100 0.55 -8.63 15.77
N PRO A 101 1.86 -8.75 15.51
CA PRO A 101 2.86 -8.31 16.49
C PRO A 101 2.77 -6.82 16.83
N LEU A 102 2.51 -5.98 15.83
CA LEU A 102 2.35 -4.54 16.00
C LEU A 102 1.05 -4.19 16.74
N MET A 103 -0.04 -4.86 16.40
CA MET A 103 -1.33 -4.69 17.07
C MET A 103 -1.27 -5.16 18.53
N THR A 104 -0.69 -6.32 18.79
CA THR A 104 -0.52 -6.88 20.14
C THR A 104 0.31 -5.94 21.02
N ALA A 105 1.36 -5.32 20.48
CA ALA A 105 2.17 -4.33 21.21
C ALA A 105 1.40 -3.04 21.55
N LYS A 106 0.19 -2.88 21.05
CA LYS A 106 -0.76 -1.80 21.38
C LYS A 106 -2.03 -2.30 22.05
N ASP A 107 -2.00 -3.52 22.59
CA ASP A 107 -3.13 -4.17 23.27
C ASP A 107 -4.40 -4.27 22.38
N LEU A 108 -4.23 -4.32 21.06
CA LEU A 108 -5.32 -4.47 20.12
C LEU A 108 -5.52 -5.94 19.74
N SER A 109 -6.79 -6.36 19.70
CA SER A 109 -7.17 -7.69 19.24
C SER A 109 -6.85 -7.86 17.75
N LYS A 110 -6.40 -9.06 17.35
CA LYS A 110 -6.29 -9.42 15.93
C LYS A 110 -7.64 -9.37 15.18
N ASP A 111 -8.73 -9.54 15.91
CA ASP A 111 -10.10 -9.56 15.37
C ASP A 111 -10.76 -8.17 15.43
N ILE A 112 -10.01 -7.10 15.77
CA ILE A 112 -10.55 -5.74 15.83
C ILE A 112 -11.27 -5.39 14.53
N THR A 113 -12.50 -4.92 14.63
CA THR A 113 -13.32 -4.50 13.50
C THR A 113 -12.91 -3.12 12.98
N LEU A 114 -13.28 -2.77 11.75
CA LEU A 114 -13.03 -1.42 11.22
C LEU A 114 -13.70 -0.34 12.06
N LYS A 115 -14.86 -0.63 12.65
CA LYS A 115 -15.54 0.28 13.58
C LYS A 115 -14.72 0.47 14.86
N GLU A 116 -14.30 -0.60 15.51
CA GLU A 116 -13.48 -0.54 16.73
C GLU A 116 -12.12 0.12 16.46
N PHE A 117 -11.52 -0.13 15.29
CA PHE A 117 -10.28 0.53 14.89
C PHE A 117 -10.45 2.04 14.73
N TYR A 118 -11.56 2.49 14.11
CA TYR A 118 -11.94 3.90 14.08
C TYR A 118 -12.20 4.47 15.48
N GLU A 119 -12.92 3.74 16.34
CA GLU A 119 -13.18 4.19 17.72
C GLU A 119 -11.90 4.34 18.54
N ASN A 120 -10.89 3.54 18.23
CA ASN A 120 -9.58 3.60 18.90
C ASN A 120 -8.71 4.75 18.35
N THR A 121 -8.62 4.89 17.02
CA THR A 121 -7.72 5.85 16.36
C THR A 121 -8.32 7.24 16.18
N LYS A 122 -9.65 7.35 16.08
CA LYS A 122 -10.42 8.54 15.69
C LYS A 122 -10.08 9.07 14.30
N ILE A 123 -9.46 8.26 13.46
CA ILE A 123 -9.04 8.60 12.10
C ILE A 123 -9.82 7.71 11.13
N ASP A 124 -10.42 8.31 10.11
CA ASP A 124 -11.18 7.61 9.09
C ASP A 124 -10.22 6.85 8.18
N PHE A 125 -10.29 5.52 8.25
CA PHE A 125 -9.41 4.64 7.47
C PHE A 125 -10.19 3.99 6.34
N HIS A 126 -9.71 4.21 5.11
CA HIS A 126 -10.30 3.68 3.89
C HIS A 126 -9.29 2.77 3.18
N CYS A 127 -9.67 1.53 2.91
CA CYS A 127 -8.89 0.65 2.05
C CYS A 127 -9.74 0.11 0.89
N PHE A 128 -9.13 0.07 -0.31
CA PHE A 128 -9.84 -0.22 -1.54
C PHE A 128 -9.52 -1.62 -2.04
N THR A 129 -10.56 -2.35 -2.40
CA THR A 129 -10.49 -3.69 -3.02
C THR A 129 -11.39 -3.74 -4.24
N VAL A 130 -11.28 -4.81 -5.02
CA VAL A 130 -12.17 -5.09 -6.14
C VAL A 130 -12.96 -6.36 -5.86
N GLU A 131 -14.28 -6.28 -5.89
CA GLU A 131 -15.15 -7.46 -5.97
C GLU A 131 -15.17 -7.92 -7.43
N ILE A 132 -14.51 -9.06 -7.73
CA ILE A 132 -14.23 -9.46 -9.10
C ILE A 132 -15.45 -10.04 -9.85
N ASN A 133 -16.44 -10.60 -9.14
CA ASN A 133 -17.62 -11.17 -9.78
C ASN A 133 -18.53 -10.08 -10.36
N SER A 134 -18.66 -8.93 -9.68
CA SER A 134 -19.38 -7.73 -10.18
C SER A 134 -18.44 -6.75 -10.89
N PHE A 135 -17.13 -6.91 -10.74
CA PHE A 135 -16.10 -6.01 -11.22
C PHE A 135 -16.24 -4.59 -10.68
N GLU A 136 -16.55 -4.49 -9.39
CA GLU A 136 -16.78 -3.21 -8.72
C GLU A 136 -15.66 -2.89 -7.73
N LYS A 137 -15.28 -1.60 -7.68
CA LYS A 137 -14.40 -1.06 -6.63
C LYS A 137 -15.17 -0.94 -5.33
N VAL A 138 -14.63 -1.49 -4.26
CA VAL A 138 -15.24 -1.46 -2.91
C VAL A 138 -14.35 -0.67 -1.97
N ASP A 139 -14.94 0.34 -1.30
CA ASP A 139 -14.33 1.11 -0.23
C ASP A 139 -14.66 0.47 1.12
N LEU A 140 -13.67 -0.19 1.72
CA LEU A 140 -13.78 -0.83 3.03
C LEU A 140 -13.38 0.18 4.11
N ASN A 141 -14.36 0.58 4.92
CA ASN A 141 -14.17 1.52 6.02
C ASN A 141 -15.21 1.27 7.13
N HIS A 142 -15.08 1.95 8.25
CA HIS A 142 -15.96 1.78 9.42
C HIS A 142 -17.44 2.12 9.18
N LYS A 143 -17.77 2.87 8.12
CA LYS A 143 -19.15 3.23 7.77
C LYS A 143 -19.79 2.19 6.86
N THR A 144 -19.02 1.68 5.90
CA THR A 144 -19.52 0.74 4.87
C THR A 144 -19.44 -0.72 5.33
N HIS A 145 -18.41 -1.07 6.12
CA HIS A 145 -18.14 -2.43 6.59
C HIS A 145 -17.73 -2.43 8.07
N PRO A 146 -18.62 -1.93 8.99
CA PRO A 146 -18.28 -1.73 10.40
C PRO A 146 -17.77 -2.99 11.11
N ASP A 147 -18.36 -4.15 10.80
CA ASP A 147 -18.12 -5.42 11.47
C ASP A 147 -17.01 -6.26 10.80
N LEU A 148 -16.45 -5.77 9.68
CA LEU A 148 -15.33 -6.43 9.01
C LEU A 148 -14.05 -6.23 9.83
N SER A 149 -13.29 -7.31 10.09
CA SER A 149 -12.01 -7.16 10.79
C SER A 149 -10.99 -6.39 9.95
N LEU A 150 -10.13 -5.60 10.61
CA LEU A 150 -9.06 -4.84 9.96
C LEU A 150 -8.15 -5.75 9.13
N ILE A 151 -7.74 -6.88 9.68
CA ILE A 151 -6.88 -7.84 8.99
C ILE A 151 -7.55 -8.34 7.72
N LYS A 152 -8.81 -8.79 7.78
CA LYS A 152 -9.54 -9.26 6.59
C LYS A 152 -9.72 -8.16 5.53
N ALA A 153 -9.95 -6.92 5.94
CA ALA A 153 -10.00 -5.78 5.01
C ALA A 153 -8.65 -5.56 4.30
N LEU A 154 -7.54 -5.69 5.03
CA LEU A 154 -6.20 -5.54 4.48
C LEU A 154 -5.79 -6.73 3.60
N GLU A 155 -6.26 -7.92 3.89
CA GLU A 155 -6.14 -9.09 3.01
C GLU A 155 -6.87 -8.86 1.69
N MET A 156 -8.13 -8.40 1.75
CA MET A 156 -8.91 -8.10 0.55
C MET A 156 -8.23 -7.07 -0.35
N THR A 157 -7.73 -5.96 0.23
CA THR A 157 -7.09 -4.90 -0.56
C THR A 157 -5.73 -5.29 -1.14
N SER A 158 -5.06 -6.30 -0.59
CA SER A 158 -3.71 -6.73 -1.01
C SER A 158 -3.68 -8.09 -1.72
N ALA A 159 -4.82 -8.64 -2.08
CA ALA A 159 -4.95 -9.91 -2.79
C ALA A 159 -4.56 -9.82 -4.27
N VAL A 160 -3.27 -9.52 -4.55
CA VAL A 160 -2.74 -9.44 -5.92
C VAL A 160 -2.89 -10.78 -6.61
N PRO A 161 -3.61 -10.86 -7.75
CA PRO A 161 -3.82 -12.12 -8.47
C PRO A 161 -2.51 -12.85 -8.77
N ILE A 162 -2.54 -14.18 -8.66
CA ILE A 162 -1.40 -15.10 -8.80
C ILE A 162 -0.47 -15.09 -7.58
N LEU A 163 -0.17 -13.93 -7.00
CA LEU A 163 0.71 -13.84 -5.83
C LEU A 163 -0.01 -14.24 -4.56
N PHE A 164 -1.18 -13.68 -4.33
CA PHE A 164 -1.99 -13.98 -3.15
C PHE A 164 -3.30 -14.66 -3.54
N SER A 165 -3.76 -15.54 -2.65
CA SER A 165 -5.10 -16.11 -2.79
C SER A 165 -6.16 -15.00 -2.76
N PRO A 166 -7.23 -15.06 -3.56
CA PRO A 166 -8.34 -14.13 -3.41
C PRO A 166 -9.08 -14.36 -2.08
N VAL A 167 -9.66 -13.31 -1.51
CA VAL A 167 -10.53 -13.46 -0.33
C VAL A 167 -11.95 -13.76 -0.79
N ILE A 168 -12.44 -14.94 -0.41
CA ILE A 168 -13.83 -15.34 -0.70
C ILE A 168 -14.67 -15.13 0.56
N ASP A 169 -15.77 -14.40 0.41
CA ASP A 169 -16.72 -14.11 1.48
C ASP A 169 -18.15 -14.34 0.96
N GLY A 170 -18.71 -15.49 1.29
CA GLY A 170 -19.98 -15.96 0.70
C GLY A 170 -19.82 -16.19 -0.81
N ASP A 171 -20.62 -15.51 -1.59
CA ASP A 171 -20.61 -15.53 -3.06
C ASP A 171 -19.75 -14.44 -3.70
N LYS A 172 -19.09 -13.61 -2.88
CA LYS A 172 -18.20 -12.54 -3.33
C LYS A 172 -16.74 -12.98 -3.32
N CYS A 173 -15.98 -12.45 -4.27
CA CYS A 173 -14.56 -12.74 -4.41
C CYS A 173 -13.78 -11.43 -4.53
N TYR A 174 -12.91 -11.16 -3.56
CA TYR A 174 -12.17 -9.91 -3.46
C TYR A 174 -10.71 -10.10 -3.86
N ILE A 175 -10.21 -9.14 -4.65
CA ILE A 175 -8.82 -9.06 -5.10
C ILE A 175 -8.25 -7.67 -4.88
N ASP A 176 -6.94 -7.49 -5.11
CA ASP A 176 -6.24 -6.23 -4.90
C ASP A 176 -6.93 -5.04 -5.59
N GLY A 177 -7.14 -3.98 -4.84
CA GLY A 177 -7.76 -2.75 -5.31
C GLY A 177 -6.99 -2.05 -6.43
N GLY A 178 -5.69 -2.31 -6.51
CA GLY A 178 -4.81 -1.76 -7.54
C GLY A 178 -5.21 -2.13 -8.97
N LEU A 179 -6.08 -3.14 -9.14
CA LEU A 179 -6.66 -3.45 -10.45
C LEU A 179 -7.46 -2.27 -11.02
N LEU A 180 -8.29 -1.62 -10.21
CA LEU A 180 -9.15 -0.51 -10.63
C LEU A 180 -8.65 0.85 -10.15
N ASP A 181 -8.17 0.95 -8.91
CA ASP A 181 -7.75 2.21 -8.29
C ASP A 181 -6.57 2.01 -7.33
N ASN A 182 -5.37 2.10 -7.87
CA ASN A 182 -4.15 1.95 -7.07
C ASN A 182 -3.78 3.21 -6.26
N TYR A 183 -4.40 4.36 -6.56
CA TYR A 183 -4.13 5.63 -5.91
C TYR A 183 -5.44 6.41 -5.72
N PRO A 184 -6.16 6.18 -4.62
CA PRO A 184 -7.55 6.59 -4.44
C PRO A 184 -7.72 8.09 -4.10
N VAL A 185 -6.99 8.97 -4.76
CA VAL A 185 -7.05 10.42 -4.55
C VAL A 185 -8.41 11.00 -4.93
N ASN A 186 -9.03 10.48 -5.99
CA ASN A 186 -10.35 10.93 -6.42
C ASN A 186 -11.44 10.59 -5.39
N GLU A 187 -11.32 9.43 -4.74
CA GLU A 187 -12.26 9.03 -3.69
C GLU A 187 -12.07 9.89 -2.43
N CYS A 188 -10.83 10.18 -2.05
CA CYS A 188 -10.56 11.08 -0.93
C CYS A 188 -11.15 12.48 -1.18
N LEU A 189 -10.89 13.09 -2.34
CA LEU A 189 -11.47 14.39 -2.71
C LEU A 189 -13.01 14.40 -2.70
N LYS A 190 -13.62 13.31 -3.16
CA LYS A 190 -15.08 13.16 -3.21
C LYS A 190 -15.70 13.01 -1.82
N ASN A 191 -15.10 12.17 -0.96
CA ASN A 191 -15.64 11.84 0.34
C ASN A 191 -15.42 12.97 1.35
N GLU A 192 -14.21 13.52 1.39
CA GLU A 192 -13.83 14.56 2.38
C GLU A 192 -14.31 15.95 1.99
N LYS A 193 -14.58 16.18 0.70
CA LYS A 193 -14.95 17.53 0.16
C LYS A 193 -13.97 18.61 0.58
N CYS A 194 -12.71 18.23 0.76
CA CYS A 194 -11.62 19.07 1.22
C CYS A 194 -10.96 19.84 0.07
N ASP A 195 -10.19 20.87 0.44
CA ASP A 195 -9.30 21.55 -0.48
C ASP A 195 -8.10 20.63 -0.82
N GLU A 196 -7.61 20.69 -2.06
CA GLU A 196 -6.45 19.90 -2.50
C GLU A 196 -5.16 20.22 -1.74
N THR A 197 -5.12 21.38 -1.02
CA THR A 197 -4.02 21.77 -0.13
C THR A 197 -4.08 21.11 1.25
N GLU A 198 -5.18 20.45 1.60
CA GLU A 198 -5.34 19.69 2.83
C GLU A 198 -4.93 18.23 2.69
N MET A 199 -4.58 17.82 1.47
CA MET A 199 -4.19 16.44 1.14
C MET A 199 -2.70 16.32 0.85
N LEU A 200 -2.13 15.21 1.28
CA LEU A 200 -0.82 14.75 0.83
C LEU A 200 -0.96 13.38 0.17
N GLY A 201 -0.58 13.31 -1.09
CA GLY A 201 -0.47 12.06 -1.83
C GLY A 201 0.95 11.53 -1.84
N ILE A 202 1.11 10.24 -1.57
CA ILE A 202 2.38 9.54 -1.70
C ILE A 202 2.23 8.49 -2.78
N ARG A 203 2.95 8.68 -3.88
CA ARG A 203 2.78 7.91 -5.10
C ARG A 203 4.08 7.34 -5.60
N ASN A 204 4.19 6.03 -5.60
CA ASN A 204 5.27 5.32 -6.27
C ASN A 204 4.97 5.26 -7.77
N ARG A 205 5.89 5.75 -8.59
CA ARG A 205 5.81 5.74 -10.05
C ARG A 205 6.86 4.80 -10.62
N TRP A 206 6.40 3.93 -11.48
CA TRP A 206 7.26 3.03 -12.22
C TRP A 206 7.79 3.73 -13.47
N ASN A 207 9.08 3.63 -13.71
CA ASN A 207 9.64 4.00 -15.00
C ASN A 207 9.29 2.87 -15.98
N THR A 208 8.09 2.93 -16.53
CA THR A 208 7.57 1.89 -17.41
C THR A 208 8.20 1.99 -18.80
N SER A 209 9.34 1.33 -19.00
CA SER A 209 9.61 0.75 -20.30
C SER A 209 8.51 -0.30 -20.55
N ASP A 210 7.88 -0.25 -21.71
CA ASP A 210 6.84 -1.22 -22.04
C ASP A 210 7.45 -2.63 -21.94
N VAL A 211 6.88 -3.45 -21.05
CA VAL A 211 7.27 -4.85 -20.94
C VAL A 211 6.88 -5.53 -22.26
N ILE A 212 7.87 -5.94 -23.03
CA ILE A 212 7.66 -6.68 -24.28
C ILE A 212 7.56 -8.16 -23.92
N ILE A 213 6.37 -8.72 -24.11
CA ILE A 213 6.14 -10.17 -23.95
C ILE A 213 6.89 -10.89 -25.07
N ASN A 214 7.77 -11.82 -24.71
CA ASN A 214 8.61 -12.56 -25.63
C ASN A 214 8.68 -14.07 -25.26
N ASN A 215 9.32 -14.86 -26.12
CA ASN A 215 9.42 -16.32 -25.97
C ASN A 215 10.37 -16.76 -24.85
N GLU A 216 11.15 -15.87 -24.24
CA GLU A 216 12.06 -16.18 -23.14
C GLU A 216 11.36 -16.16 -21.78
N MET A 217 10.16 -15.57 -21.70
CA MET A 217 9.37 -15.52 -20.49
C MET A 217 8.85 -16.90 -20.10
N ASN A 218 9.00 -17.25 -18.83
CA ASN A 218 8.29 -18.39 -18.28
C ASN A 218 6.79 -18.11 -18.13
N PHE A 219 6.01 -19.15 -17.85
CA PHE A 219 4.55 -19.06 -17.76
C PHE A 219 4.06 -17.99 -16.75
N PHE A 220 4.68 -17.90 -15.59
CA PHE A 220 4.29 -16.90 -14.56
C PHE A 220 4.62 -15.47 -15.01
N GLN A 221 5.79 -15.27 -15.57
CA GLN A 221 6.18 -13.96 -16.13
C GLN A 221 5.22 -13.52 -17.25
N TYR A 222 4.83 -14.46 -18.12
CA TYR A 222 3.83 -14.21 -19.16
C TYR A 222 2.48 -13.79 -18.56
N LEU A 223 1.95 -14.54 -17.60
CA LEU A 223 0.67 -14.22 -16.95
C LEU A 223 0.72 -12.86 -16.24
N GLN A 224 1.76 -12.60 -15.46
CA GLN A 224 1.93 -11.33 -14.75
C GLN A 224 2.03 -10.15 -15.72
N SER A 225 2.83 -10.29 -16.78
CA SER A 225 2.98 -9.25 -17.79
C SER A 225 1.66 -8.99 -18.51
N SER A 226 0.90 -10.05 -18.83
CA SER A 226 -0.40 -9.93 -19.48
C SER A 226 -1.41 -9.21 -18.59
N ILE A 227 -1.52 -9.61 -17.32
CA ILE A 227 -2.37 -8.93 -16.33
C ILE A 227 -1.91 -7.48 -16.15
N GLY A 228 -0.60 -7.23 -16.03
CA GLY A 228 -0.05 -5.88 -15.91
C GLY A 228 -0.43 -4.96 -17.07
N GLN A 229 -0.43 -5.47 -18.31
CA GLN A 229 -0.90 -4.69 -19.48
C GLN A 229 -2.40 -4.41 -19.43
N ILE A 230 -3.21 -5.39 -18.99
CA ILE A 230 -4.66 -5.21 -18.82
C ILE A 230 -4.92 -4.14 -17.75
N VAL A 231 -4.24 -4.22 -16.60
CA VAL A 231 -4.35 -3.23 -15.51
C VAL A 231 -3.95 -1.84 -15.99
N LYS A 232 -2.83 -1.71 -16.71
CA LYS A 232 -2.43 -0.43 -17.31
C LYS A 232 -3.53 0.14 -18.24
N PHE A 233 -4.16 -0.70 -19.04
CA PHE A 233 -5.25 -0.29 -19.93
C PHE A 233 -6.48 0.19 -19.14
N ILE A 234 -6.90 -0.55 -18.12
CA ILE A 234 -8.02 -0.19 -17.24
C ILE A 234 -7.73 1.14 -16.53
N GLN A 235 -6.54 1.30 -15.95
CA GLN A 235 -6.16 2.50 -15.22
C GLN A 235 -5.99 3.75 -16.10
N LYS A 236 -5.76 3.61 -17.42
CA LYS A 236 -5.76 4.76 -18.35
C LYS A 236 -7.08 5.54 -18.34
N GLY A 237 -8.21 4.87 -18.04
CA GLY A 237 -9.51 5.52 -17.89
C GLY A 237 -9.69 6.21 -16.53
N ASN A 238 -8.87 5.88 -15.55
CA ASN A 238 -8.99 6.35 -14.17
C ASN A 238 -7.90 7.41 -13.89
N ILE A 239 -8.09 8.61 -14.45
CA ILE A 239 -7.12 9.69 -14.29
C ILE A 239 -7.22 10.26 -12.88
N ALA A 240 -6.16 10.07 -12.09
CA ALA A 240 -6.02 10.70 -10.79
C ALA A 240 -5.97 12.22 -10.95
N LYS A 241 -6.79 12.95 -10.18
CA LYS A 241 -6.71 14.40 -10.14
C LYS A 241 -5.35 14.84 -9.59
N SER A 242 -4.86 15.96 -10.11
CA SER A 242 -3.68 16.60 -9.53
C SER A 242 -4.07 17.22 -8.20
N ILE A 243 -3.22 17.06 -7.20
CA ILE A 243 -3.33 17.71 -5.89
C ILE A 243 -2.08 18.55 -5.63
N ARG A 244 -2.18 19.51 -4.73
CA ARG A 244 -1.08 20.46 -4.46
C ARG A 244 0.16 19.75 -3.90
N TYR A 245 -0.02 18.85 -2.95
CA TYR A 245 1.09 18.12 -2.32
C TYR A 245 1.08 16.67 -2.75
N GLU A 246 1.89 16.33 -3.75
CA GLU A 246 2.06 14.97 -4.23
C GLU A 246 3.54 14.58 -4.25
N LEU A 247 3.96 13.76 -3.28
CA LEU A 247 5.29 13.20 -3.24
C LEU A 247 5.35 12.00 -4.20
N LYS A 248 6.22 12.09 -5.21
CA LYS A 248 6.40 11.05 -6.24
C LYS A 248 7.74 10.38 -6.07
N CYS A 249 7.72 9.10 -5.71
CA CYS A 249 8.90 8.25 -5.68
C CYS A 249 9.04 7.50 -7.01
N LEU A 250 10.15 7.68 -7.70
CA LEU A 250 10.42 6.94 -8.94
C LEU A 250 11.04 5.58 -8.58
N CYS A 251 10.36 4.53 -8.99
CA CYS A 251 10.81 3.15 -8.79
C CYS A 251 11.61 2.67 -10.00
N ASN A 252 12.69 1.93 -9.75
CA ASN A 252 13.42 1.26 -10.80
C ASN A 252 12.60 0.10 -11.40
N ASN A 253 13.01 -0.37 -12.60
CA ASN A 253 12.30 -1.42 -13.32
C ASN A 253 12.33 -2.79 -12.61
N ASP A 254 13.33 -3.04 -11.77
CA ASP A 254 13.44 -4.31 -11.02
C ASP A 254 12.28 -4.52 -10.07
N LEU A 255 11.74 -3.44 -9.49
CA LEU A 255 10.59 -3.50 -8.60
C LEU A 255 9.26 -3.76 -9.35
N SER A 256 9.22 -3.61 -10.68
CA SER A 256 8.07 -3.99 -11.50
C SER A 256 8.04 -5.49 -11.79
N ASP A 257 9.14 -6.20 -11.59
CA ASP A 257 9.26 -7.65 -11.74
C ASP A 257 8.84 -8.33 -10.43
N HIS A 258 7.62 -8.87 -10.41
CA HIS A 258 7.09 -9.57 -9.23
C HIS A 258 7.93 -10.78 -8.81
N THR A 259 8.73 -11.36 -9.70
CA THR A 259 9.64 -12.46 -9.33
C THR A 259 10.75 -12.00 -8.38
N LYS A 260 11.09 -10.71 -8.41
CA LYS A 260 12.06 -10.09 -7.51
C LYS A 260 11.45 -9.57 -6.20
N TRP A 261 10.13 -9.53 -6.09
CA TRP A 261 9.47 -8.99 -4.89
C TRP A 261 9.91 -9.71 -3.62
N LEU A 262 10.03 -11.04 -3.69
CA LEU A 262 10.48 -11.84 -2.55
C LEU A 262 11.86 -11.39 -2.05
N GLU A 263 12.77 -11.08 -2.97
CA GLU A 263 14.12 -10.59 -2.64
C GLU A 263 14.05 -9.26 -1.88
N TYR A 264 13.28 -8.28 -2.38
CA TYR A 264 13.08 -6.99 -1.70
C TYR A 264 12.33 -7.12 -0.37
N MET A 265 11.56 -8.16 -0.18
CA MET A 265 10.86 -8.41 1.10
C MET A 265 11.77 -9.12 2.12
N THR A 266 12.66 -9.99 1.69
CA THR A 266 13.46 -10.84 2.58
C THR A 266 14.87 -10.34 2.85
N ASP A 267 15.48 -9.60 1.91
CA ASP A 267 16.83 -9.04 2.04
C ASP A 267 16.80 -7.73 2.83
N GLU A 268 17.54 -7.68 3.95
CA GLU A 268 17.61 -6.49 4.82
C GLU A 268 18.20 -5.27 4.10
N ASP A 269 19.29 -5.46 3.34
CA ASP A 269 19.99 -4.37 2.69
C ASP A 269 19.12 -3.74 1.59
N LYS A 270 18.36 -4.55 0.84
CA LYS A 270 17.40 -4.05 -0.15
C LYS A 270 16.24 -3.28 0.49
N ARG A 271 15.72 -3.75 1.61
CA ARG A 271 14.71 -2.97 2.36
C ARG A 271 15.27 -1.62 2.82
N LYS A 272 16.49 -1.62 3.34
CA LYS A 272 17.21 -0.43 3.79
C LYS A 272 17.46 0.57 2.67
N GLU A 273 17.85 0.06 1.50
CA GLU A 273 18.02 0.86 0.28
C GLU A 273 16.70 1.56 -0.08
N LEU A 274 15.58 0.83 -0.16
CA LEU A 274 14.28 1.41 -0.51
C LEU A 274 13.81 2.44 0.53
N ILE A 275 14.00 2.17 1.83
CA ILE A 275 13.67 3.13 2.90
C ILE A 275 14.49 4.43 2.73
N ASN A 276 15.78 4.32 2.46
CA ASN A 276 16.66 5.47 2.23
C ASN A 276 16.29 6.25 0.96
N GLU A 277 15.90 5.55 -0.11
CA GLU A 277 15.39 6.18 -1.32
C GLU A 277 14.11 6.97 -1.04
N GLY A 278 13.17 6.40 -0.30
CA GLY A 278 11.96 7.08 0.13
C GLY A 278 12.25 8.35 0.94
N LYS A 279 13.17 8.26 1.90
CA LYS A 279 13.68 9.41 2.65
C LYS A 279 14.25 10.49 1.73
N ARG A 280 15.06 10.11 0.74
CA ARG A 280 15.67 11.04 -0.23
C ARG A 280 14.59 11.78 -1.04
N TYR A 281 13.56 11.08 -1.50
CA TYR A 281 12.46 11.72 -2.23
C TYR A 281 11.66 12.68 -1.35
N ALA A 282 11.45 12.35 -0.08
CA ALA A 282 10.79 13.25 0.86
C ALA A 282 11.62 14.52 1.12
N GLU A 283 12.96 14.41 1.27
CA GLU A 283 13.84 15.55 1.42
C GLU A 283 13.78 16.48 0.18
N LEU A 284 13.84 15.90 -1.02
CA LEU A 284 13.71 16.68 -2.27
C LEU A 284 12.35 17.38 -2.37
N PHE A 285 11.29 16.71 -1.94
CA PHE A 285 9.95 17.27 -1.93
C PHE A 285 9.83 18.44 -0.95
N ILE A 286 10.34 18.32 0.26
CA ILE A 286 10.35 19.41 1.27
C ILE A 286 11.11 20.63 0.74
N ASN A 287 12.32 20.42 0.22
CA ASN A 287 13.15 21.51 -0.33
C ASN A 287 12.44 22.24 -1.47
N TYR A 288 11.79 21.50 -2.37
CA TYR A 288 11.00 22.10 -3.45
C TYR A 288 9.83 22.96 -2.93
N GLU A 289 9.10 22.48 -1.92
CA GLU A 289 8.00 23.24 -1.31
C GLU A 289 8.47 24.49 -0.60
N GLU A 290 9.60 24.45 0.09
CA GLU A 290 10.22 25.62 0.72
C GLU A 290 10.65 26.67 -0.31
N GLU A 291 11.24 26.26 -1.43
CA GLU A 291 11.63 27.17 -2.51
C GLU A 291 10.41 27.87 -3.13
N LEU A 292 9.32 27.12 -3.39
CA LEU A 292 8.07 27.71 -3.89
C LEU A 292 7.45 28.69 -2.89
N GLY A 293 7.49 28.37 -1.60
CA GLY A 293 7.01 29.27 -0.55
C GLY A 293 7.79 30.58 -0.49
N ARG A 294 9.11 30.53 -0.69
CA ARG A 294 9.97 31.74 -0.76
C ARG A 294 9.66 32.61 -1.99
N GLN A 295 9.42 31.98 -3.15
CA GLN A 295 9.10 32.70 -4.40
C GLN A 295 7.73 33.38 -4.35
N SER A 296 6.76 32.81 -3.66
CA SER A 296 5.42 33.38 -3.52
C SER A 296 5.31 34.45 -2.45
N ALA A 297 6.36 34.66 -1.65
CA ALA A 297 6.44 35.68 -0.60
C ALA A 297 7.14 36.97 -1.06
N ILE A 298 7.65 37.02 -2.32
CA ILE A 298 8.25 38.17 -2.98
C ILE A 298 7.22 38.80 -3.94
#